data_9ca121a7fdec9497ec1d1e1f0851dc5d
#
_entry.id   9ca121a7fdec9497ec1d1e1f0851dc5d
#
_cell.length_a   1.000
_cell.length_b   1.000
_cell.length_c   1.000
_cell.angle_alpha   90.00
_cell.angle_beta   90.00
_cell.angle_gamma   90.00
#
_symmetry.space_group_name_H-M   'P 1'
#
loop_
_entity.id
_entity.type
_entity.pdbx_description
1 polymer ?
#
loop_
_entity_poly.entity_id
_entity_poly.type
_entity_poly.pdbx_seq_one_letter_code
_entity_poly.pdbx_strand_id
1 'polypeptide(L)'
;MFKNSAVSGVESRLYKKKLWRRSFLDIIGPPLVVLLIGFLALVVSMVYVYHGKQFPAPPEVSGIQPYLKNGDIILRSGIGFWSELFRQSNTRDKRFSHVGIVLVDEHGTVSVIHAEGDDLTGQGTVGIVSLEQFVGESVDIGVSRLRDVDQNVFASEAKKYLGRPFDWKFDSESDLEVYCTELVELAMKRRYPERSLTRNSQNIILPESCLDDRYFIEIILPDKGKGAELF
;
A
#
# COMPACT_ATOMS: atom_id res chain seq x y z
N MET A 1 34.75 -78.59 8.67
CA MET A 1 34.25 -78.05 7.39
C MET A 1 32.86 -77.45 7.66
N PHE A 2 32.75 -76.15 7.77
CA PHE A 2 31.56 -75.32 7.78
C PHE A 2 31.86 -73.98 8.49
N LYS A 3 32.40 -73.04 7.75
CA LYS A 3 32.38 -71.62 8.11
C LYS A 3 32.69 -70.81 6.82
N ASN A 4 31.67 -70.41 6.06
CA ASN A 4 31.84 -69.38 5.03
C ASN A 4 30.51 -68.95 4.32
N SER A 5 29.34 -69.01 4.93
CA SER A 5 28.12 -68.60 4.26
C SER A 5 27.39 -67.40 4.86
N ALA A 6 27.82 -66.87 6.01
CA ALA A 6 27.12 -65.77 6.68
C ALA A 6 27.66 -64.35 6.34
N VAL A 7 28.90 -64.23 5.85
CA VAL A 7 29.55 -62.92 5.59
C VAL A 7 29.09 -62.31 4.26
N SER A 8 28.77 -63.11 3.23
CA SER A 8 28.39 -62.60 1.93
C SER A 8 27.04 -61.88 1.86
N GLY A 9 26.11 -62.22 2.78
CA GLY A 9 24.75 -61.66 2.81
C GLY A 9 24.66 -60.27 3.41
N VAL A 10 25.55 -59.94 4.34
CA VAL A 10 25.55 -58.62 5.01
C VAL A 10 26.23 -57.56 4.16
N GLU A 11 27.36 -57.92 3.54
CA GLU A 11 28.08 -57.01 2.63
C GLU A 11 27.24 -56.68 1.38
N SER A 12 26.51 -57.63 0.82
CA SER A 12 25.64 -57.38 -0.34
C SER A 12 24.47 -56.43 -0.02
N ARG A 13 23.94 -56.49 1.20
CA ARG A 13 22.86 -55.57 1.64
C ARG A 13 23.37 -54.15 1.92
N LEU A 14 24.57 -54.04 2.46
CA LEU A 14 25.19 -52.73 2.71
C LEU A 14 25.62 -52.08 1.38
N TYR A 15 26.13 -52.85 0.43
CA TYR A 15 26.50 -52.38 -0.89
C TYR A 15 25.27 -51.93 -1.70
N LYS A 16 24.14 -52.66 -1.67
CA LYS A 16 22.88 -52.26 -2.30
C LYS A 16 22.29 -51.01 -1.68
N LYS A 17 22.34 -50.84 -0.33
CA LYS A 17 21.88 -49.61 0.35
C LYS A 17 22.73 -48.39 -0.04
N LYS A 18 24.07 -48.58 -0.22
CA LYS A 18 24.97 -47.48 -0.59
C LYS A 18 24.79 -47.05 -2.05
N LEU A 19 24.54 -48.03 -2.94
CA LEU A 19 24.20 -47.76 -4.36
C LEU A 19 22.85 -47.03 -4.50
N TRP A 20 21.84 -47.46 -3.77
CA TRP A 20 20.49 -46.83 -3.84
C TRP A 20 20.50 -45.38 -3.32
N ARG A 21 21.28 -45.14 -2.27
CA ARG A 21 21.44 -43.79 -1.71
C ARG A 21 22.22 -42.84 -2.62
N ARG A 22 23.25 -43.34 -3.35
CA ARG A 22 23.94 -42.54 -4.35
C ARG A 22 23.06 -42.23 -5.55
N SER A 23 22.37 -43.21 -6.09
CA SER A 23 21.44 -42.98 -7.22
C SER A 23 20.34 -42.00 -6.92
N PHE A 24 19.82 -41.95 -5.66
CA PHE A 24 18.77 -41.01 -5.28
C PHE A 24 19.31 -39.57 -5.20
N LEU A 25 20.48 -39.36 -4.62
CA LEU A 25 21.13 -38.06 -4.54
C LEU A 25 21.64 -37.57 -5.92
N ASP A 26 22.08 -38.48 -6.76
CA ASP A 26 22.57 -38.16 -8.10
C ASP A 26 21.41 -37.81 -9.08
N ILE A 27 20.22 -38.33 -8.84
CA ILE A 27 19.03 -38.06 -9.67
C ILE A 27 18.28 -36.79 -9.22
N ILE A 28 18.19 -36.57 -7.91
CA ILE A 28 17.39 -35.43 -7.38
C ILE A 28 18.26 -34.19 -7.14
N GLY A 29 19.52 -34.33 -6.80
CA GLY A 29 20.43 -33.24 -6.51
C GLY A 29 20.57 -32.22 -7.65
N PRO A 30 20.91 -32.64 -8.89
CA PRO A 30 21.07 -31.71 -10.01
C PRO A 30 19.81 -30.95 -10.37
N PRO A 31 18.62 -31.56 -10.52
CA PRO A 31 17.42 -30.79 -10.83
C PRO A 31 17.00 -29.85 -9.69
N LEU A 32 17.21 -30.21 -8.42
CA LEU A 32 16.95 -29.32 -7.29
C LEU A 32 17.87 -28.10 -7.31
N VAL A 33 19.16 -28.29 -7.62
CA VAL A 33 20.11 -27.18 -7.75
C VAL A 33 19.73 -26.26 -8.90
N VAL A 34 19.31 -26.79 -10.03
CA VAL A 34 18.86 -26.00 -11.20
C VAL A 34 17.61 -25.19 -10.84
N LEU A 35 16.67 -25.81 -10.12
CA LEU A 35 15.46 -25.09 -9.65
C LEU A 35 15.81 -23.96 -8.67
N LEU A 36 16.73 -24.19 -7.75
CA LEU A 36 17.18 -23.16 -6.79
C LEU A 36 17.90 -22.00 -7.49
N ILE A 37 18.76 -22.30 -8.46
CA ILE A 37 19.44 -21.27 -9.26
C ILE A 37 18.41 -20.49 -10.09
N GLY A 38 17.47 -21.17 -10.73
CA GLY A 38 16.39 -20.53 -11.49
C GLY A 38 15.53 -19.62 -10.62
N PHE A 39 15.15 -20.07 -9.42
CA PHE A 39 14.43 -19.28 -8.45
C PHE A 39 15.22 -18.05 -7.98
N LEU A 40 16.51 -18.24 -7.65
CA LEU A 40 17.39 -17.15 -7.26
C LEU A 40 17.55 -16.11 -8.38
N ALA A 41 17.75 -16.57 -9.62
CA ALA A 41 17.84 -15.69 -10.79
C ALA A 41 16.55 -14.89 -11.00
N LEU A 42 15.39 -15.53 -10.79
CA LEU A 42 14.09 -14.85 -10.87
C LEU A 42 13.92 -13.80 -9.78
N VAL A 43 14.30 -14.11 -8.54
CA VAL A 43 14.28 -13.15 -7.42
C VAL A 43 15.23 -11.98 -7.70
N VAL A 44 16.46 -12.25 -8.12
CA VAL A 44 17.44 -11.19 -8.46
C VAL A 44 16.93 -10.32 -9.62
N SER A 45 16.34 -10.93 -10.65
CA SER A 45 15.76 -10.20 -11.77
C SER A 45 14.59 -9.33 -11.31
N MET A 46 13.74 -9.85 -10.43
CA MET A 46 12.60 -9.11 -9.87
C MET A 46 13.06 -7.92 -9.01
N VAL A 47 14.08 -8.14 -8.18
CA VAL A 47 14.72 -7.08 -7.38
C VAL A 47 15.37 -6.03 -8.29
N TYR A 48 16.09 -6.47 -9.33
CA TYR A 48 16.74 -5.55 -10.28
C TYR A 48 15.71 -4.70 -11.04
N VAL A 49 14.62 -5.31 -11.53
CA VAL A 49 13.53 -4.59 -12.21
C VAL A 49 12.84 -3.62 -11.25
N TYR A 50 12.66 -4.01 -9.99
CA TYR A 50 12.03 -3.16 -8.98
C TYR A 50 12.92 -1.96 -8.60
N HIS A 51 14.21 -2.19 -8.34
CA HIS A 51 15.15 -1.12 -8.02
C HIS A 51 15.57 -0.27 -9.24
N GLY A 52 15.45 -0.81 -10.45
CA GLY A 52 15.70 -0.07 -11.69
C GLY A 52 14.58 0.88 -12.12
N LYS A 53 13.40 0.79 -11.51
CA LYS A 53 12.33 1.78 -11.74
C LYS A 53 12.71 3.09 -11.06
N GLN A 54 13.16 4.06 -11.86
CA GLN A 54 13.22 5.45 -11.39
C GLN A 54 11.80 5.97 -11.26
N PHE A 55 11.35 6.15 -10.03
CA PHE A 55 10.08 6.84 -9.80
C PHE A 55 10.29 8.33 -10.06
N PRO A 56 9.30 9.04 -10.61
CA PRO A 56 9.35 10.50 -10.69
C PRO A 56 9.63 11.10 -9.31
N ALA A 57 10.29 12.24 -9.28
CA ALA A 57 10.46 12.97 -8.04
C ALA A 57 9.08 13.32 -7.45
N PRO A 58 8.94 13.31 -6.12
CA PRO A 58 7.71 13.76 -5.47
C PRO A 58 7.35 15.18 -5.91
N PRO A 59 6.05 15.53 -5.98
CA PRO A 59 5.63 16.90 -6.23
C PRO A 59 6.19 17.87 -5.18
N GLU A 60 6.49 19.09 -5.59
CA GLU A 60 6.95 20.11 -4.65
C GLU A 60 5.82 20.61 -3.74
N VAL A 61 6.03 20.52 -2.44
CA VAL A 61 5.05 20.97 -1.43
C VAL A 61 4.72 22.45 -1.56
N SER A 62 5.71 23.28 -1.87
CA SER A 62 5.55 24.73 -2.09
C SER A 62 4.53 25.07 -3.18
N GLY A 63 4.41 24.22 -4.21
CA GLY A 63 3.43 24.38 -5.29
C GLY A 63 2.02 23.91 -4.91
N ILE A 64 1.86 23.13 -3.86
CA ILE A 64 0.60 22.52 -3.45
C ILE A 64 -0.02 23.25 -2.25
N GLN A 65 0.80 23.53 -1.24
CA GLN A 65 0.37 24.07 0.06
C GLN A 65 -0.56 25.29 -0.03
N PRO A 66 -0.36 26.31 -0.91
CA PRO A 66 -1.24 27.49 -0.99
C PRO A 66 -2.69 27.17 -1.38
N TYR A 67 -2.95 26.01 -1.97
CA TYR A 67 -4.28 25.59 -2.44
C TYR A 67 -5.03 24.74 -1.42
N LEU A 68 -4.32 24.27 -0.37
CA LEU A 68 -4.89 23.42 0.66
C LEU A 68 -5.66 24.26 1.70
N LYS A 69 -6.81 23.71 2.08
CA LYS A 69 -7.60 24.21 3.19
C LYS A 69 -7.84 23.11 4.23
N ASN A 70 -8.09 23.52 5.45
CA ASN A 70 -8.46 22.59 6.51
C ASN A 70 -9.66 21.74 6.07
N GLY A 71 -9.59 20.43 6.23
CA GLY A 71 -10.64 19.49 5.80
C GLY A 71 -10.61 19.09 4.33
N ASP A 72 -9.67 19.55 3.52
CA ASP A 72 -9.49 19.02 2.18
C ASP A 72 -9.06 17.54 2.25
N ILE A 73 -9.45 16.77 1.24
CA ILE A 73 -8.94 15.43 1.03
C ILE A 73 -7.72 15.54 0.12
N ILE A 74 -6.57 15.09 0.60
CA ILE A 74 -5.37 14.94 -0.21
C ILE A 74 -5.23 13.48 -0.64
N LEU A 75 -5.06 13.27 -1.94
CA LEU A 75 -4.90 11.93 -2.53
C LEU A 75 -3.46 11.79 -3.02
N ARG A 76 -2.86 10.63 -2.83
CA ARG A 76 -1.52 10.34 -3.35
C ARG A 76 -1.50 9.08 -4.23
N SER A 77 -0.70 9.14 -5.29
CA SER A 77 -0.21 7.97 -6.01
C SER A 77 1.06 7.50 -5.31
N GLY A 78 0.93 6.55 -4.41
CA GLY A 78 2.06 6.04 -3.65
C GLY A 78 3.00 5.16 -4.47
N ILE A 79 4.14 4.83 -3.87
CA ILE A 79 5.19 3.98 -4.45
C ILE A 79 5.06 2.57 -3.84
N GLY A 80 5.30 1.55 -4.66
CA GLY A 80 5.36 0.16 -4.20
C GLY A 80 4.21 -0.72 -4.66
N PHE A 81 4.31 -2.00 -4.28
CA PHE A 81 3.41 -3.05 -4.74
C PHE A 81 1.95 -2.81 -4.33
N TRP A 82 1.72 -2.52 -3.06
CA TRP A 82 0.37 -2.28 -2.52
C TRP A 82 -0.27 -1.04 -3.13
N SER A 83 0.49 0.04 -3.29
CA SER A 83 0.00 1.25 -3.95
C SER A 83 -0.44 0.96 -5.39
N GLU A 84 0.32 0.15 -6.13
CA GLU A 84 -0.07 -0.27 -7.47
C GLU A 84 -1.33 -1.13 -7.45
N LEU A 85 -1.43 -2.08 -6.53
CA LEU A 85 -2.60 -2.94 -6.37
C LEU A 85 -3.86 -2.11 -6.09
N PHE A 86 -3.80 -1.16 -5.16
CA PHE A 86 -4.92 -0.26 -4.85
C PHE A 86 -5.30 0.62 -6.04
N ARG A 87 -4.32 1.19 -6.75
CA ARG A 87 -4.61 1.96 -7.98
C ARG A 87 -5.34 1.12 -9.02
N GLN A 88 -4.87 -0.10 -9.26
CA GLN A 88 -5.50 -1.00 -10.23
C GLN A 88 -6.89 -1.48 -9.80
N SER A 89 -7.18 -1.49 -8.51
CA SER A 89 -8.50 -1.83 -7.97
C SER A 89 -9.55 -0.74 -8.20
N ASN A 90 -9.13 0.51 -8.40
CA ASN A 90 -10.04 1.58 -8.83
C ASN A 90 -10.59 1.27 -10.23
N THR A 91 -11.85 1.61 -10.46
CA THR A 91 -12.55 1.29 -11.70
C THR A 91 -12.66 2.47 -12.67
N ARG A 92 -12.86 3.68 -12.13
CA ARG A 92 -13.07 4.92 -12.90
C ARG A 92 -11.81 5.78 -12.97
N ASP A 93 -11.12 5.94 -11.84
CA ASP A 93 -9.95 6.79 -11.72
C ASP A 93 -8.80 6.07 -11.02
N LYS A 94 -7.82 5.67 -11.80
CA LYS A 94 -6.65 4.88 -11.32
C LYS A 94 -5.45 5.75 -10.93
N ARG A 95 -5.63 7.06 -10.75
CA ARG A 95 -4.51 7.95 -10.41
C ARG A 95 -3.97 7.69 -9.00
N PHE A 96 -4.83 7.39 -8.04
CA PHE A 96 -4.47 7.44 -6.62
C PHE A 96 -4.65 6.10 -5.92
N SER A 97 -3.81 5.86 -4.92
CA SER A 97 -3.80 4.64 -4.11
C SER A 97 -4.08 4.88 -2.63
N HIS A 98 -4.03 6.14 -2.17
CA HIS A 98 -4.14 6.48 -0.76
C HIS A 98 -4.73 7.87 -0.57
N VAL A 99 -5.36 8.11 0.57
CA VAL A 99 -5.96 9.40 0.92
C VAL A 99 -5.64 9.79 2.35
N GLY A 100 -5.65 11.11 2.60
CA GLY A 100 -5.62 11.71 3.93
C GLY A 100 -6.49 12.95 3.98
N ILE A 101 -6.69 13.49 5.18
CA ILE A 101 -7.46 14.73 5.42
C ILE A 101 -6.48 15.80 5.87
N VAL A 102 -6.50 16.93 5.19
CA VAL A 102 -5.64 18.08 5.47
C VAL A 102 -6.06 18.75 6.77
N LEU A 103 -5.08 19.04 7.61
CA LEU A 103 -5.21 19.82 8.82
C LEU A 103 -4.39 21.10 8.68
N VAL A 104 -5.00 22.24 8.91
CA VAL A 104 -4.32 23.54 8.95
C VAL A 104 -4.47 24.11 10.35
N ASP A 105 -3.35 24.42 10.99
CA ASP A 105 -3.36 25.02 12.32
C ASP A 105 -3.53 26.56 12.27
N GLU A 106 -3.57 27.20 13.42
CA GLU A 106 -3.71 28.66 13.57
C GLU A 106 -2.52 29.46 13.03
N HIS A 107 -1.38 28.81 12.86
CA HIS A 107 -0.15 29.41 12.28
C HIS A 107 -0.03 29.14 10.78
N GLY A 108 -1.01 28.43 10.17
CA GLY A 108 -0.98 28.07 8.76
C GLY A 108 -0.10 26.85 8.45
N THR A 109 0.36 26.13 9.47
CA THR A 109 1.10 24.88 9.26
C THR A 109 0.15 23.79 8.76
N VAL A 110 0.56 23.12 7.68
CA VAL A 110 -0.23 22.07 7.05
C VAL A 110 0.30 20.70 7.46
N SER A 111 -0.60 19.85 7.92
CA SER A 111 -0.35 18.44 8.21
C SER A 111 -1.48 17.59 7.63
N VAL A 112 -1.29 16.28 7.64
CA VAL A 112 -2.26 15.32 7.08
C VAL A 112 -2.58 14.25 8.10
N ILE A 113 -3.86 14.06 8.42
CA ILE A 113 -4.33 12.90 9.17
C ILE A 113 -4.73 11.80 8.20
N HIS A 114 -4.19 10.61 8.39
CA HIS A 114 -4.49 9.46 7.56
C HIS A 114 -4.34 8.15 8.35
N ALA A 115 -4.94 7.07 7.85
CA ALA A 115 -4.71 5.73 8.34
C ALA A 115 -3.70 5.05 7.43
N GLU A 116 -2.58 4.61 7.96
CA GLU A 116 -1.52 3.94 7.20
C GLU A 116 -1.05 2.69 7.90
N GLY A 117 -0.86 1.61 7.10
CA GLY A 117 -0.30 0.35 7.55
C GLY A 117 1.13 0.18 7.07
N ASP A 118 1.97 -0.42 7.89
CA ASP A 118 3.33 -0.85 7.54
C ASP A 118 3.31 -2.31 7.13
N ASP A 119 3.52 -2.57 5.85
CA ASP A 119 3.47 -3.91 5.23
C ASP A 119 4.51 -4.88 5.81
N LEU A 120 5.61 -4.37 6.35
CA LEU A 120 6.68 -5.20 6.89
C LEU A 120 6.38 -5.67 8.31
N THR A 121 5.75 -4.82 9.11
CA THR A 121 5.46 -5.11 10.52
C THR A 121 4.04 -5.58 10.77
N GLY A 122 3.13 -5.38 9.80
CA GLY A 122 1.69 -5.62 9.97
C GLY A 122 1.04 -4.68 10.98
N GLN A 123 1.73 -3.59 11.34
CA GLN A 123 1.23 -2.57 12.24
C GLN A 123 0.77 -1.35 11.44
N GLY A 124 0.03 -0.48 12.08
CA GLY A 124 -0.43 0.75 11.47
C GLY A 124 -1.50 1.41 12.32
N THR A 125 -1.66 2.71 12.14
CA THR A 125 -2.64 3.47 12.91
C THR A 125 -3.12 4.69 12.12
N VAL A 126 -4.22 5.29 12.59
CA VAL A 126 -4.57 6.66 12.22
C VAL A 126 -3.60 7.62 12.89
N GLY A 127 -2.80 8.31 12.10
CA GLY A 127 -1.76 9.23 12.55
C GLY A 127 -1.82 10.60 11.88
N ILE A 128 -1.01 11.53 12.36
CA ILE A 128 -0.79 12.83 11.73
C ILE A 128 0.68 12.91 11.31
N VAL A 129 0.92 13.27 10.06
CA VAL A 129 2.24 13.49 9.48
C VAL A 129 2.35 14.89 8.88
N SER A 130 3.57 15.38 8.64
CA SER A 130 3.72 16.64 7.91
C SER A 130 3.28 16.49 6.45
N LEU A 131 2.95 17.61 5.81
CA LEU A 131 2.63 17.60 4.38
C LEU A 131 3.80 17.07 3.55
N GLU A 132 5.03 17.44 3.92
CA GLU A 132 6.25 16.98 3.26
C GLU A 132 6.41 15.46 3.34
N GLN A 133 6.15 14.88 4.50
CA GLN A 133 6.22 13.43 4.68
C GLN A 133 5.17 12.73 3.81
N PHE A 134 3.92 13.19 3.84
CA PHE A 134 2.84 12.60 3.05
C PHE A 134 3.11 12.67 1.55
N VAL A 135 3.57 13.83 1.05
CA VAL A 135 3.89 14.07 -0.37
C VAL A 135 5.16 13.34 -0.79
N GLY A 136 6.17 13.27 0.10
CA GLY A 136 7.47 12.63 -0.19
C GLY A 136 7.37 11.14 -0.54
N GLU A 137 6.30 10.48 -0.17
CA GLU A 137 6.01 9.06 -0.47
C GLU A 137 5.14 8.88 -1.73
N SER A 138 5.05 9.89 -2.59
CA SER A 138 4.16 9.89 -3.76
C SER A 138 4.86 10.28 -5.05
N VAL A 139 4.29 9.83 -6.16
CA VAL A 139 4.67 10.26 -7.52
C VAL A 139 3.68 11.25 -8.10
N ASP A 140 2.48 11.33 -7.55
CA ASP A 140 1.44 12.27 -7.94
C ASP A 140 0.49 12.57 -6.77
N ILE A 141 -0.06 13.79 -6.73
CA ILE A 141 -0.97 14.30 -5.72
C ILE A 141 -2.23 14.85 -6.39
N GLY A 142 -3.39 14.54 -5.81
CA GLY A 142 -4.66 15.19 -6.07
C GLY A 142 -5.23 15.81 -4.81
N VAL A 143 -6.14 16.75 -5.00
CA VAL A 143 -6.88 17.37 -3.89
C VAL A 143 -8.35 17.42 -4.25
N SER A 144 -9.20 17.02 -3.33
CA SER A 144 -10.63 17.23 -3.44
C SER A 144 -11.20 17.84 -2.17
N ARG A 145 -12.34 18.49 -2.28
CA ARG A 145 -12.99 19.19 -1.17
C ARG A 145 -14.44 18.76 -1.05
N LEU A 146 -14.86 18.41 0.15
CA LEU A 146 -16.25 18.07 0.42
C LEU A 146 -17.16 19.27 0.14
N ARG A 147 -18.29 19.02 -0.54
CA ARG A 147 -19.32 20.03 -0.85
C ARG A 147 -20.25 20.22 0.35
N ASP A 148 -20.69 21.44 0.56
CA ASP A 148 -21.78 21.79 1.48
C ASP A 148 -21.56 21.28 2.91
N VAL A 149 -20.31 21.39 3.40
CA VAL A 149 -19.92 21.03 4.76
C VAL A 149 -19.08 22.14 5.40
N ASP A 150 -19.11 22.19 6.72
CA ASP A 150 -18.09 22.92 7.48
C ASP A 150 -16.81 22.10 7.53
N GLN A 151 -15.79 22.54 6.79
CA GLN A 151 -14.51 21.86 6.66
C GLN A 151 -13.78 21.74 8.01
N ASN A 152 -13.92 22.73 8.91
CA ASN A 152 -13.29 22.67 10.22
C ASN A 152 -13.94 21.61 11.12
N VAL A 153 -15.27 21.50 11.04
CA VAL A 153 -16.01 20.46 11.74
C VAL A 153 -15.61 19.10 11.20
N PHE A 154 -15.57 18.91 9.87
CA PHE A 154 -15.16 17.66 9.24
C PHE A 154 -13.74 17.24 9.66
N ALA A 155 -12.76 18.14 9.60
CA ALA A 155 -11.39 17.89 10.05
C ALA A 155 -11.33 17.52 11.55
N SER A 156 -12.17 18.16 12.40
CA SER A 156 -12.22 17.83 13.82
C SER A 156 -12.83 16.45 14.10
N GLU A 157 -13.80 16.03 13.29
CA GLU A 157 -14.37 14.67 13.41
C GLU A 157 -13.32 13.59 13.06
N ALA A 158 -12.48 13.82 12.04
CA ALA A 158 -11.40 12.90 11.68
C ALA A 158 -10.41 12.70 12.86
N LYS A 159 -10.08 13.76 13.61
CA LYS A 159 -9.16 13.67 14.75
C LYS A 159 -9.64 12.73 15.87
N LYS A 160 -10.94 12.41 15.95
CA LYS A 160 -11.47 11.47 16.94
C LYS A 160 -11.04 10.02 16.72
N TYR A 161 -10.50 9.72 15.55
CA TYR A 161 -9.99 8.40 15.18
C TYR A 161 -8.48 8.25 15.38
N LEU A 162 -7.77 9.28 15.85
CA LEU A 162 -6.33 9.21 16.11
C LEU A 162 -5.99 8.04 17.02
N GLY A 163 -4.94 7.30 16.63
CA GLY A 163 -4.43 6.13 17.34
C GLY A 163 -5.24 4.85 17.12
N ARG A 164 -6.33 4.87 16.34
CA ARG A 164 -7.02 3.64 15.97
C ARG A 164 -6.13 2.77 15.09
N PRO A 165 -6.11 1.44 15.29
CA PRO A 165 -5.34 0.52 14.46
C PRO A 165 -5.77 0.60 13.00
N PHE A 166 -4.82 0.27 12.09
CA PHE A 166 -5.12 0.15 10.68
C PHE A 166 -5.92 -1.11 10.40
N ASP A 167 -7.01 -0.97 9.63
CA ASP A 167 -7.82 -2.11 9.19
C ASP A 167 -7.18 -2.83 8.01
N TRP A 168 -6.53 -3.95 8.28
CA TRP A 168 -5.92 -4.83 7.28
C TRP A 168 -6.91 -5.71 6.53
N LYS A 169 -8.14 -5.81 7.01
CA LYS A 169 -9.18 -6.60 6.35
C LYS A 169 -9.96 -5.78 5.33
N PHE A 170 -9.87 -4.45 5.45
CA PHE A 170 -10.63 -3.51 4.62
C PHE A 170 -12.14 -3.76 4.73
N ASP A 171 -12.61 -4.17 5.90
CA ASP A 171 -14.03 -4.33 6.17
C ASP A 171 -14.54 -3.11 6.94
N SER A 172 -15.64 -2.53 6.51
CA SER A 172 -16.22 -1.36 7.18
C SER A 172 -17.36 -1.76 8.14
N GLU A 173 -17.28 -2.95 8.76
CA GLU A 173 -18.31 -3.44 9.69
C GLU A 173 -18.16 -2.83 11.09
N SER A 174 -16.96 -2.38 11.46
CA SER A 174 -16.71 -1.73 12.75
C SER A 174 -15.78 -0.53 12.56
N ASP A 175 -15.83 0.43 13.49
CA ASP A 175 -14.93 1.58 13.52
C ASP A 175 -13.76 1.40 14.51
N LEU A 176 -13.49 0.16 14.94
CA LEU A 176 -12.38 -0.16 15.86
C LEU A 176 -11.02 -0.13 15.18
N GLU A 177 -10.97 -0.58 13.94
CA GLU A 177 -9.84 -0.51 13.03
C GLU A 177 -10.27 0.36 11.84
N VAL A 178 -9.38 1.11 11.20
CA VAL A 178 -9.75 2.10 10.19
C VAL A 178 -8.71 2.15 9.09
N TYR A 179 -9.14 2.05 7.82
CA TYR A 179 -8.25 2.31 6.67
C TYR A 179 -8.49 3.71 6.07
N CYS A 180 -7.65 4.13 5.14
CA CYS A 180 -7.54 5.54 4.74
C CYS A 180 -8.85 6.17 4.22
N THR A 181 -9.57 5.51 3.33
CA THR A 181 -10.83 6.02 2.76
C THR A 181 -12.01 5.85 3.72
N GLU A 182 -11.97 4.86 4.57
CA GLU A 182 -12.94 4.68 5.63
C GLU A 182 -12.87 5.83 6.65
N LEU A 183 -11.66 6.30 7.00
CA LEU A 183 -11.49 7.48 7.84
C LEU A 183 -12.25 8.68 7.29
N VAL A 184 -12.21 8.89 5.96
CA VAL A 184 -12.96 9.96 5.30
C VAL A 184 -14.47 9.76 5.46
N GLU A 185 -14.96 8.55 5.24
CA GLU A 185 -16.39 8.23 5.38
C GLU A 185 -16.86 8.38 6.83
N LEU A 186 -16.11 7.85 7.79
CA LEU A 186 -16.45 7.93 9.20
C LEU A 186 -16.50 9.37 9.69
N ALA A 187 -15.51 10.20 9.32
CA ALA A 187 -15.50 11.62 9.65
C ALA A 187 -16.71 12.34 9.03
N MET A 188 -17.06 12.00 7.78
CA MET A 188 -18.21 12.57 7.09
C MET A 188 -19.54 12.16 7.74
N LYS A 189 -19.76 10.88 7.99
CA LYS A 189 -21.01 10.32 8.55
C LYS A 189 -21.34 10.81 9.94
N ARG A 190 -20.37 11.27 10.72
CA ARG A 190 -20.62 11.87 12.04
C ARG A 190 -21.57 13.06 11.99
N ARG A 191 -21.55 13.82 10.89
CA ARG A 191 -22.38 15.01 10.70
C ARG A 191 -23.40 14.86 9.58
N TYR A 192 -23.11 14.00 8.61
CA TYR A 192 -23.92 13.77 7.42
C TYR A 192 -24.17 12.26 7.26
N PRO A 193 -25.00 11.65 8.16
CA PRO A 193 -25.18 10.20 8.21
C PRO A 193 -25.82 9.63 6.95
N GLU A 194 -26.50 10.46 6.17
CA GLU A 194 -27.10 10.08 4.88
C GLU A 194 -26.08 9.96 3.75
N ARG A 195 -24.86 10.50 3.91
CA ARG A 195 -23.81 10.43 2.90
C ARG A 195 -23.00 9.16 3.06
N SER A 196 -22.77 8.48 1.95
CA SER A 196 -21.97 7.27 1.93
C SER A 196 -21.09 7.23 0.68
N LEU A 197 -19.84 6.87 0.85
CA LEU A 197 -18.90 6.73 -0.26
C LEU A 197 -19.20 5.47 -1.07
N THR A 198 -18.87 5.51 -2.36
CA THR A 198 -19.08 4.38 -3.24
C THR A 198 -18.13 3.23 -2.87
N ARG A 199 -18.66 2.01 -2.85
CA ARG A 199 -17.91 0.78 -2.60
C ARG A 199 -17.77 -0.04 -3.88
N ASN A 200 -16.70 -0.80 -3.97
CA ASN A 200 -16.53 -1.79 -5.04
C ASN A 200 -17.36 -3.07 -4.76
N SER A 201 -17.24 -4.07 -5.63
CA SER A 201 -17.94 -5.35 -5.50
C SER A 201 -17.54 -6.17 -4.25
N GLN A 202 -16.41 -5.84 -3.63
CA GLN A 202 -15.91 -6.46 -2.40
C GLN A 202 -16.27 -5.66 -1.14
N ASN A 203 -17.15 -4.66 -1.28
CA ASN A 203 -17.57 -3.76 -0.22
C ASN A 203 -16.46 -2.83 0.32
N ILE A 204 -15.37 -2.61 -0.44
CA ILE A 204 -14.24 -1.75 -0.07
C ILE A 204 -14.46 -0.35 -0.66
N ILE A 205 -14.22 0.69 0.13
CA ILE A 205 -14.17 2.07 -0.32
C ILE A 205 -12.80 2.33 -0.94
N LEU A 206 -12.77 2.68 -2.22
CA LEU A 206 -11.53 2.94 -2.96
C LEU A 206 -11.22 4.44 -3.03
N PRO A 207 -9.95 4.86 -3.22
CA PRO A 207 -9.56 6.26 -3.30
C PRO A 207 -10.35 7.09 -4.31
N GLU A 208 -10.76 6.51 -5.43
CA GLU A 208 -11.62 7.17 -6.44
C GLU A 208 -12.95 7.67 -5.90
N SER A 209 -13.43 7.11 -4.78
CA SER A 209 -14.67 7.54 -4.12
C SER A 209 -14.57 8.95 -3.57
N CYS A 210 -13.36 9.41 -3.25
CA CYS A 210 -13.08 10.76 -2.80
C CYS A 210 -12.99 11.79 -3.95
N LEU A 211 -13.23 11.35 -5.19
CA LEU A 211 -13.36 12.18 -6.38
C LEU A 211 -14.79 12.17 -6.95
N ASP A 212 -15.74 11.53 -6.26
CA ASP A 212 -17.13 11.44 -6.68
C ASP A 212 -17.78 12.84 -6.62
N ASP A 213 -18.20 13.35 -7.76
CA ASP A 213 -18.73 14.70 -7.92
C ASP A 213 -20.05 14.95 -7.18
N ARG A 214 -20.72 13.90 -6.70
CA ARG A 214 -21.88 14.02 -5.82
C ARG A 214 -21.52 14.70 -4.51
N TYR A 215 -20.33 14.45 -3.99
CA TYR A 215 -19.89 14.92 -2.68
C TYR A 215 -18.65 15.79 -2.71
N PHE A 216 -17.82 15.69 -3.76
CA PHE A 216 -16.52 16.35 -3.82
C PHE A 216 -16.38 17.31 -5.00
N ILE A 217 -15.50 18.28 -4.84
CA ILE A 217 -14.98 19.13 -5.92
C ILE A 217 -13.50 18.84 -6.03
N GLU A 218 -13.02 18.39 -7.18
CA GLU A 218 -11.58 18.28 -7.43
C GLU A 218 -10.98 19.68 -7.52
N ILE A 219 -9.92 19.92 -6.75
CA ILE A 219 -9.17 21.18 -6.75
C ILE A 219 -8.08 21.08 -7.79
N ILE A 220 -8.13 21.96 -8.78
CA ILE A 220 -7.09 22.04 -9.82
C ILE A 220 -5.83 22.62 -9.20
N LEU A 221 -4.82 21.78 -9.02
CA LEU A 221 -3.50 22.24 -8.65
C LEU A 221 -2.80 22.81 -9.90
N PRO A 222 -2.01 23.89 -9.75
CA PRO A 222 -1.17 24.36 -10.87
C PRO A 222 -0.23 23.23 -11.29
N ASP A 223 0.27 23.32 -12.51
CA ASP A 223 1.11 22.29 -13.11
C ASP A 223 2.18 21.84 -12.11
N LYS A 224 2.10 20.57 -11.71
CA LYS A 224 2.88 20.00 -10.60
C LYS A 224 4.33 19.79 -11.05
N GLY A 225 4.96 20.87 -11.53
CA GLY A 225 6.35 20.84 -11.95
C GLY A 225 6.67 19.57 -12.72
N LYS A 226 6.17 19.41 -13.94
CA LYS A 226 6.91 18.63 -14.93
C LYS A 226 8.25 19.34 -15.00
N GLY A 227 9.25 18.74 -14.33
CA GLY A 227 10.60 19.24 -14.36
C GLY A 227 10.90 19.63 -15.79
N ALA A 228 11.36 20.86 -15.99
CA ALA A 228 11.66 21.40 -17.30
C ALA A 228 12.34 20.29 -18.09
N GLU A 229 11.70 19.81 -19.15
CA GLU A 229 12.37 19.01 -20.15
C GLU A 229 13.48 19.90 -20.65
N LEU A 230 14.68 19.68 -20.13
CA LEU A 230 15.91 20.24 -20.70
C LEU A 230 16.05 19.61 -22.08
N PHE A 231 15.70 20.41 -23.11
CA PHE A 231 16.06 20.16 -24.48
C PHE A 231 17.58 20.07 -24.65
#